data_5e9a263dddbcd4b9d078ad029c451054
#
_entry.id   5e9a263dddbcd4b9d078ad029c451054
#
_cell.length_a   1.000
_cell.length_b   1.000
_cell.length_c   1.000
_cell.angle_alpha   90.00
_cell.angle_beta   90.00
_cell.angle_gamma   90.00
#
_symmetry.space_group_name_H-M   'P 1'
#
loop_
_entity.id
_entity.type
_entity.pdbx_description
1 polymer ?
#
loop_
_entity_poly.entity_id
_entity_poly.type
_entity_poly.pdbx_seq_one_letter_code
_entity_poly.pdbx_strand_id
1 'polypeptide(L)'
;LFNSGFAKILTFLVLFLGTVGIMYAVGRGWKKVVKISNVLFTFSYGLLPTTIWFYLSLALFYLLPPPRTPSLEGKIFSALYVSFSLSLLFWKLILTYLAIRFSLKLGFYSTMFTLVLYTICILTISYFGFALGLSKVPFI
;
A
#
# COMPACT_ATOMS: atom_id res chain seq x y z
N LEU A 1 4.49 -3.05 -24.83
CA LEU A 1 4.07 -4.35 -24.26
C LEU A 1 3.48 -4.23 -22.83
N PHE A 2 3.90 -3.27 -22.01
CA PHE A 2 3.45 -3.11 -20.61
C PHE A 2 2.19 -2.25 -20.41
N ASN A 3 1.51 -1.87 -21.45
CA ASN A 3 0.33 -0.97 -21.37
C ASN A 3 -1.01 -1.74 -21.29
N SER A 4 -0.99 -3.07 -21.31
CA SER A 4 -2.19 -3.88 -21.15
C SER A 4 -2.60 -3.98 -19.67
N GLY A 5 -3.91 -3.96 -19.37
CA GLY A 5 -4.42 -4.13 -18.01
C GLY A 5 -3.90 -5.40 -17.33
N PHE A 6 -3.67 -6.45 -18.10
CA PHE A 6 -3.10 -7.71 -17.63
C PHE A 6 -1.68 -7.54 -17.07
N ALA A 7 -0.80 -6.78 -17.77
CA ALA A 7 0.56 -6.54 -17.28
C ALA A 7 0.57 -5.78 -15.95
N LYS A 8 -0.35 -4.83 -15.75
CA LYS A 8 -0.48 -4.09 -14.48
C LYS A 8 -0.92 -5.00 -13.34
N ILE A 9 -1.88 -5.88 -13.58
CA ILE A 9 -2.33 -6.86 -12.57
C ILE A 9 -1.18 -7.82 -12.22
N LEU A 10 -0.45 -8.31 -13.22
CA LEU A 10 0.69 -9.20 -13.00
C LEU A 10 1.78 -8.50 -12.18
N THR A 11 2.12 -7.26 -12.52
CA THR A 11 3.10 -6.45 -11.77
C THR A 11 2.66 -6.26 -10.32
N PHE A 12 1.39 -5.93 -10.09
CA PHE A 12 0.84 -5.80 -8.74
C PHE A 12 0.96 -7.10 -7.94
N LEU A 13 0.59 -8.23 -8.54
CA LEU A 13 0.70 -9.55 -7.89
C LEU A 13 2.14 -9.90 -7.54
N VAL A 14 3.08 -9.66 -8.45
CA VAL A 14 4.51 -9.92 -8.23
C VAL A 14 5.04 -9.05 -7.08
N LEU A 15 4.70 -7.75 -7.06
CA LEU A 15 5.12 -6.85 -5.98
C LEU A 15 4.50 -7.24 -4.64
N PHE A 16 3.21 -7.60 -4.62
CA PHE A 16 2.53 -8.04 -3.40
C PHE A 16 3.14 -9.34 -2.85
N LEU A 17 3.31 -10.36 -3.69
CA LEU A 17 3.93 -11.63 -3.28
C LEU A 17 5.39 -11.44 -2.87
N GLY A 18 6.13 -10.57 -3.56
CA GLY A 18 7.49 -10.19 -3.19
C GLY A 18 7.54 -9.56 -1.80
N THR A 19 6.63 -8.65 -1.49
CA THR A 19 6.50 -8.02 -0.17
C THR A 19 6.20 -9.06 0.93
N VAL A 20 5.26 -9.97 0.68
CA VAL A 20 4.93 -11.08 1.60
C VAL A 20 6.14 -11.98 1.81
N GLY A 21 6.90 -12.29 0.75
CA GLY A 21 8.12 -13.09 0.81
C GLY A 21 9.22 -12.43 1.66
N ILE A 22 9.44 -11.13 1.47
CA ILE A 22 10.40 -10.33 2.26
C ILE A 22 9.99 -10.35 3.74
N MET A 23 8.71 -10.10 4.04
CA MET A 23 8.23 -10.11 5.42
C MET A 23 8.33 -11.49 6.07
N TYR A 24 8.07 -12.56 5.31
CA TYR A 24 8.29 -13.93 5.79
C TYR A 24 9.76 -14.18 6.11
N ALA A 25 10.68 -13.75 5.24
CA ALA A 25 12.12 -13.89 5.47
C ALA A 25 12.58 -13.09 6.71
N VAL A 26 12.11 -11.86 6.89
CA VAL A 26 12.37 -11.04 8.08
C VAL A 26 11.85 -11.73 9.34
N GLY A 27 10.65 -12.29 9.31
CA GLY A 27 10.06 -13.05 10.42
C GLY A 27 10.91 -14.24 10.82
N ARG A 28 11.46 -14.97 9.85
CA ARG A 28 12.40 -16.08 10.11
C ARG A 28 13.73 -15.59 10.67
N GLY A 29 14.21 -14.45 10.20
CA GLY A 29 15.42 -13.81 10.74
C GLY A 29 15.31 -13.50 12.23
N TRP A 30 14.12 -13.16 12.74
CA TRP A 30 13.82 -13.01 14.15
C TRP A 30 13.66 -14.35 14.91
N LYS A 31 14.03 -15.48 14.28
CA LYS A 31 13.91 -16.84 14.84
C LYS A 31 12.49 -17.20 15.31
N LYS A 32 11.48 -16.66 14.66
CA LYS A 32 10.07 -16.96 14.95
C LYS A 32 9.53 -18.04 14.02
N VAL A 33 8.64 -18.88 14.56
CA VAL A 33 7.89 -19.85 13.74
C VAL A 33 6.76 -19.11 13.04
N VAL A 34 7.01 -18.70 11.81
CA VAL A 34 6.08 -17.95 10.99
C VAL A 34 5.50 -18.84 9.90
N LYS A 35 4.17 -18.84 9.76
CA LYS A 35 3.49 -19.49 8.63
C LYS A 35 3.26 -18.46 7.54
N ILE A 36 3.67 -18.77 6.31
CA ILE A 36 3.51 -17.88 5.15
C ILE A 36 2.03 -17.52 4.90
N SER A 37 1.12 -18.46 5.16
CA SER A 37 -0.32 -18.22 5.05
C SER A 37 -0.82 -17.12 5.97
N ASN A 38 -0.28 -17.03 7.21
CA ASN A 38 -0.66 -15.97 8.15
C ASN A 38 -0.16 -14.61 7.67
N VAL A 39 1.07 -14.55 7.14
CA VAL A 39 1.62 -13.31 6.58
C VAL A 39 0.78 -12.87 5.38
N LEU A 40 0.51 -13.76 4.44
CA LEU A 40 -0.28 -13.47 3.26
C LEU A 40 -1.68 -12.96 3.65
N PHE A 41 -2.36 -13.65 4.57
CA PHE A 41 -3.70 -13.29 5.00
C PHE A 41 -3.73 -11.92 5.69
N THR A 42 -2.84 -11.66 6.63
CA THR A 42 -2.80 -10.39 7.36
C THR A 42 -2.43 -9.21 6.47
N PHE A 43 -1.48 -9.39 5.53
CA PHE A 43 -1.13 -8.34 4.57
C PHE A 43 -2.23 -8.09 3.53
N SER A 44 -3.05 -9.09 3.20
CA SER A 44 -4.21 -8.90 2.32
C SER A 44 -5.22 -7.92 2.93
N TYR A 45 -5.40 -7.91 4.25
CA TYR A 45 -6.22 -6.89 4.92
C TYR A 45 -5.67 -5.48 4.76
N GLY A 46 -4.35 -5.32 4.69
CA GLY A 46 -3.70 -4.04 4.42
C GLY A 46 -4.03 -3.44 3.04
N LEU A 47 -4.59 -4.24 2.12
CA LEU A 47 -5.03 -3.76 0.82
C LEU A 47 -6.42 -3.11 0.86
N LEU A 48 -7.23 -3.34 1.90
CA LEU A 48 -8.59 -2.79 2.00
C LEU A 48 -8.64 -1.26 1.85
N PRO A 49 -7.84 -0.46 2.60
CA PRO A 49 -7.85 0.99 2.42
C PRO A 49 -7.45 1.42 1.01
N THR A 50 -6.49 0.74 0.40
CA THR A 50 -6.06 1.01 -0.98
C THR A 50 -7.17 0.73 -1.98
N THR A 51 -7.91 -0.36 -1.80
CA THR A 51 -9.03 -0.74 -2.64
C THR A 51 -10.16 0.28 -2.52
N ILE A 52 -10.51 0.70 -1.31
CA ILE A 52 -11.52 1.73 -1.05
C ILE A 52 -11.10 3.05 -1.70
N TRP A 53 -9.86 3.47 -1.51
CA TRP A 53 -9.33 4.69 -2.11
C TRP A 53 -9.42 4.65 -3.64
N PHE A 54 -9.08 3.52 -4.25
CA PHE A 54 -9.13 3.34 -5.70
C PHE A 54 -10.56 3.50 -6.24
N TYR A 55 -11.52 2.78 -5.67
CA TYR A 55 -12.92 2.85 -6.12
C TYR A 55 -13.53 4.23 -5.89
N LEU A 56 -13.27 4.84 -4.74
CA LEU A 56 -13.77 6.18 -4.44
C LEU A 56 -13.15 7.21 -5.38
N SER A 57 -11.85 7.14 -5.62
CA SER A 57 -11.16 8.03 -6.56
C SER A 57 -11.72 7.89 -7.96
N LEU A 58 -11.99 6.67 -8.41
CA LEU A 58 -12.57 6.40 -9.72
C LEU A 58 -13.99 6.98 -9.83
N ALA A 59 -14.83 6.80 -8.80
CA ALA A 59 -16.16 7.39 -8.75
C ALA A 59 -16.12 8.92 -8.75
N LEU A 60 -15.20 9.52 -7.97
CA LEU A 60 -15.03 10.96 -7.89
C LEU A 60 -14.53 11.56 -9.22
N PHE A 61 -13.60 10.89 -9.90
CA PHE A 61 -13.13 11.33 -11.22
C PHE A 61 -14.20 11.20 -12.31
N TYR A 62 -15.13 10.24 -12.17
CA TYR A 62 -16.26 10.11 -13.06
C TYR A 62 -17.30 11.23 -12.86
N LEU A 63 -17.59 11.59 -11.59
CA LEU A 63 -18.55 12.64 -11.24
C LEU A 63 -18.01 14.05 -11.48
N LEU A 64 -16.73 14.27 -11.25
CA LEU A 64 -16.04 15.56 -11.34
C LEU A 64 -14.73 15.40 -12.12
N PRO A 65 -14.81 15.30 -13.45
CA PRO A 65 -13.62 15.16 -14.28
C PRO A 65 -12.73 16.41 -14.20
N PRO A 66 -11.40 16.25 -14.20
CA PRO A 66 -10.46 17.37 -14.33
C PRO A 66 -10.56 18.03 -15.74
N PRO A 67 -10.21 19.33 -15.89
CA PRO A 67 -9.63 20.23 -14.90
C PRO A 67 -10.68 20.82 -13.94
N ARG A 68 -10.35 20.84 -12.65
CA ARG A 68 -11.21 21.47 -11.64
C ARG A 68 -10.98 22.97 -11.65
N THR A 69 -12.06 23.73 -11.69
CA THR A 69 -11.98 25.18 -11.63
C THR A 69 -11.42 25.67 -10.31
N PRO A 70 -10.68 26.79 -10.25
CA PRO A 70 -10.20 27.41 -9.00
C PRO A 70 -11.32 28.02 -8.15
N SER A 71 -12.57 27.62 -8.37
CA SER A 71 -13.75 28.01 -7.61
C SER A 71 -13.64 27.57 -6.15
N LEU A 72 -14.41 28.22 -5.26
CA LEU A 72 -14.49 27.87 -3.86
C LEU A 72 -14.88 26.38 -3.68
N GLU A 73 -15.85 25.91 -4.44
CA GLU A 73 -16.32 24.52 -4.45
C GLU A 73 -15.20 23.54 -4.83
N GLY A 74 -14.40 23.85 -5.84
CA GLY A 74 -13.25 23.05 -6.23
C GLY A 74 -12.16 22.96 -5.15
N LYS A 75 -11.93 24.05 -4.42
CA LYS A 75 -10.98 24.07 -3.28
C LYS A 75 -11.49 23.22 -2.11
N ILE A 76 -12.77 23.35 -1.76
CA ILE A 76 -13.40 22.55 -0.69
C ILE A 76 -13.34 21.06 -1.05
N PHE A 77 -13.70 20.72 -2.28
CA PHE A 77 -13.61 19.34 -2.77
C PHE A 77 -12.18 18.80 -2.67
N SER A 78 -11.17 19.56 -3.10
CA SER A 78 -9.77 19.15 -3.03
C SER A 78 -9.32 18.94 -1.58
N ALA A 79 -9.71 19.82 -0.66
CA ALA A 79 -9.41 19.68 0.76
C ALA A 79 -10.05 18.42 1.37
N LEU A 80 -11.31 18.14 1.04
CA LEU A 80 -12.00 16.93 1.50
C LEU A 80 -11.35 15.67 0.93
N TYR A 81 -10.99 15.67 -0.36
CA TYR A 81 -10.32 14.54 -0.99
C TYR A 81 -8.96 14.24 -0.36
N VAL A 82 -8.15 15.27 -0.11
CA VAL A 82 -6.84 15.12 0.56
C VAL A 82 -7.02 14.61 1.99
N SER A 83 -7.96 15.18 2.76
CA SER A 83 -8.23 14.74 4.14
C SER A 83 -8.67 13.28 4.20
N PHE A 84 -9.54 12.87 3.29
CA PHE A 84 -9.98 11.48 3.18
C PHE A 84 -8.82 10.54 2.79
N SER A 85 -8.00 10.94 1.81
CA SER A 85 -6.83 10.16 1.38
C SER A 85 -5.83 9.98 2.53
N LEU A 86 -5.58 11.01 3.31
CA LEU A 86 -4.73 10.94 4.51
C LEU A 86 -5.31 10.00 5.57
N SER A 87 -6.62 10.06 5.80
CA SER A 87 -7.28 9.15 6.76
C SER A 87 -7.13 7.69 6.36
N LEU A 88 -7.28 7.37 5.08
CA LEU A 88 -7.05 6.01 4.55
C LEU A 88 -5.58 5.59 4.63
N LEU A 89 -4.64 6.53 4.44
CA LEU A 89 -3.22 6.28 4.60
C LEU A 89 -2.89 5.91 6.06
N PHE A 90 -3.40 6.66 7.03
CA PHE A 90 -3.23 6.33 8.45
C PHE A 90 -3.85 4.97 8.79
N TRP A 91 -5.04 4.67 8.29
CA TRP A 91 -5.66 3.36 8.46
C TRP A 91 -4.79 2.25 7.88
N LYS A 92 -4.24 2.43 6.68
CA LYS A 92 -3.31 1.48 6.06
C LYS A 92 -2.06 1.26 6.94
N LEU A 93 -1.48 2.32 7.50
CA LEU A 93 -0.32 2.21 8.40
C LEU A 93 -0.65 1.39 9.66
N ILE A 94 -1.82 1.63 10.26
CA ILE A 94 -2.29 0.86 11.42
C ILE A 94 -2.46 -0.62 11.06
N LEU A 95 -3.11 -0.92 9.93
CA LEU A 95 -3.29 -2.30 9.47
C LEU A 95 -1.95 -2.97 9.15
N THR A 96 -1.00 -2.25 8.57
CA THR A 96 0.35 -2.78 8.31
C THR A 96 1.08 -3.08 9.62
N TYR A 97 1.00 -2.19 10.62
CA TYR A 97 1.54 -2.44 11.95
C TYR A 97 0.94 -3.69 12.58
N LEU A 98 -0.38 -3.82 12.56
CA LEU A 98 -1.08 -5.00 13.09
C LEU A 98 -0.72 -6.27 12.32
N ALA A 99 -0.63 -6.20 10.99
CA ALA A 99 -0.22 -7.31 10.15
C ALA A 99 1.18 -7.81 10.54
N ILE A 100 2.16 -6.92 10.70
CA ILE A 100 3.52 -7.28 11.12
C ILE A 100 3.49 -7.88 12.53
N ARG A 101 2.82 -7.22 13.46
CA ARG A 101 2.79 -7.65 14.86
C ARG A 101 2.17 -9.03 15.06
N PHE A 102 1.03 -9.29 14.42
CA PHE A 102 0.29 -10.53 14.60
C PHE A 102 0.84 -11.67 13.73
N SER A 103 1.24 -11.39 12.47
CA SER A 103 1.77 -12.44 11.60
C SER A 103 3.13 -12.96 12.06
N LEU A 104 4.00 -12.05 12.53
CA LEU A 104 5.36 -12.39 12.97
C LEU A 104 5.47 -12.63 14.48
N LYS A 105 4.39 -12.40 15.24
CA LYS A 105 4.36 -12.54 16.70
C LYS A 105 5.49 -11.77 17.39
N LEU A 106 5.75 -10.54 16.95
CA LEU A 106 6.81 -9.68 17.46
C LEU A 106 6.34 -8.84 18.65
N GLY A 107 7.29 -8.50 19.54
CA GLY A 107 7.08 -7.49 20.56
C GLY A 107 7.05 -6.08 19.97
N PHE A 108 6.66 -5.08 20.75
CA PHE A 108 6.47 -3.71 20.31
C PHE A 108 7.69 -3.12 19.56
N TYR A 109 8.88 -3.16 20.18
CA TYR A 109 10.10 -2.59 19.59
C TYR A 109 10.52 -3.30 18.29
N SER A 110 10.46 -4.63 18.26
CA SER A 110 10.77 -5.41 17.06
C SER A 110 9.77 -5.14 15.94
N THR A 111 8.50 -4.90 16.28
CA THR A 111 7.47 -4.54 15.31
C THR A 111 7.74 -3.15 14.72
N MET A 112 8.10 -2.16 15.56
CA MET A 112 8.44 -0.81 15.09
C MET A 112 9.67 -0.83 14.19
N PHE A 113 10.72 -1.53 14.56
CA PHE A 113 11.91 -1.69 13.72
C PHE A 113 11.56 -2.34 12.36
N THR A 114 10.76 -3.42 12.39
CA THR A 114 10.33 -4.11 11.17
C THR A 114 9.43 -3.22 10.32
N LEU A 115 8.58 -2.38 10.92
CA LEU A 115 7.74 -1.43 10.20
C LEU A 115 8.58 -0.37 9.47
N VAL A 116 9.62 0.16 10.12
CA VAL A 116 10.55 1.11 9.48
C VAL A 116 11.28 0.44 8.32
N LEU A 117 11.80 -0.77 8.52
CA LEU A 117 12.46 -1.55 7.49
C LEU A 117 11.51 -1.80 6.30
N TYR A 118 10.28 -2.21 6.58
CA TYR A 118 9.22 -2.39 5.58
C TYR A 118 8.98 -1.12 4.77
N THR A 119 8.83 0.02 5.45
CA THR A 119 8.60 1.31 4.78
C THR A 119 9.75 1.66 3.84
N ILE A 120 11.00 1.48 4.29
CA ILE A 120 12.18 1.73 3.45
C ILE A 120 12.18 0.80 2.23
N CYS A 121 11.90 -0.49 2.41
CA CYS A 121 11.82 -1.45 1.30
C CYS A 121 10.73 -1.06 0.29
N ILE A 122 9.54 -0.71 0.76
CA ILE A 122 8.43 -0.30 -0.12
C ILE A 122 8.76 0.99 -0.88
N LEU A 123 9.34 1.99 -0.22
CA LEU A 123 9.75 3.23 -0.88
C LEU A 123 10.81 2.97 -1.95
N THR A 124 11.77 2.10 -1.65
CA THR A 124 12.83 1.73 -2.61
C THR A 124 12.23 1.00 -3.81
N ILE A 125 11.40 -0.01 -3.60
CA ILE A 125 10.74 -0.76 -4.67
C ILE A 125 9.85 0.16 -5.50
N SER A 126 9.11 1.05 -4.86
CA SER A 126 8.24 2.03 -5.52
C SER A 126 9.03 3.01 -6.38
N TYR A 127 10.16 3.50 -5.89
CA TYR A 127 11.06 4.38 -6.64
C TYR A 127 11.61 3.69 -7.90
N PHE A 128 12.12 2.46 -7.75
CA PHE A 128 12.59 1.68 -8.90
C PHE A 128 11.47 1.35 -9.88
N GLY A 129 10.29 0.99 -9.39
CA GLY A 129 9.10 0.76 -10.22
C GLY A 129 8.72 1.97 -11.05
N PHE A 130 8.79 3.17 -10.46
CA PHE A 130 8.57 4.43 -11.16
C PHE A 130 9.69 4.72 -12.18
N ALA A 131 10.95 4.56 -11.81
CA ALA A 131 12.09 4.78 -12.70
C ALA A 131 12.10 3.85 -13.92
N LEU A 132 11.61 2.62 -13.76
CA LEU A 132 11.47 1.63 -14.83
C LEU A 132 10.17 1.80 -15.66
N GLY A 133 9.33 2.79 -15.33
CA GLY A 133 8.06 3.02 -16.01
C GLY A 133 7.00 1.94 -15.77
N LEU A 134 7.18 1.10 -14.75
CA LEU A 134 6.24 0.03 -14.37
C LEU A 134 5.01 0.57 -13.63
N SER A 135 5.17 1.68 -12.91
CA SER A 135 4.09 2.36 -12.20
C SER A 135 4.09 3.85 -12.53
N LYS A 136 2.89 4.43 -12.67
CA LYS A 136 2.72 5.88 -12.84
C LYS A 136 2.57 6.63 -11.52
N VAL A 137 2.44 5.90 -10.42
CA VAL A 137 2.21 6.43 -9.08
C VAL A 137 3.20 5.78 -8.12
N PRO A 138 4.00 6.58 -7.40
CA PRO A 138 5.08 6.06 -6.55
C PRO A 138 4.64 5.40 -5.24
N PHE A 139 3.38 5.06 -5.03
CA PHE A 139 2.90 4.57 -3.72
C PHE A 139 1.77 3.54 -3.83
N ILE A 140 1.98 2.51 -4.60
CA ILE A 140 1.03 1.38 -4.56
C ILE A 140 1.57 0.25 -3.70
#